data_1836b7c0c4429fec155664ec2c9eb8f8
#
_entry.id   1836b7c0c4429fec155664ec2c9eb8f8
#
_cell.length_a   1.000
_cell.length_b   1.000
_cell.length_c   1.000
_cell.angle_alpha   90.00
_cell.angle_beta   90.00
_cell.angle_gamma   90.00
#
_symmetry.space_group_name_H-M   'P 1'
#
loop_
_entity.id
_entity.type
_entity.pdbx_description
1 polymer ?
#
loop_
_entity_poly.entity_id
_entity_poly.type
_entity_poly.pdbx_seq_one_letter_code
_entity_poly.pdbx_strand_id
1 'polypeptide(L)'
;SVTITVTDNGTGNLFDSETFTITVNDVNVAPVLAAIGNQSVNEGATLGFSVSATDADLPANTLTYSLDAASLALGMTINSSTGAFSWAPTEAQGGLTPSVTVTVTDNGTGTLADSETFTITVADVNVAPVLAAIGNQSVNEGSTLSFTASATDADLPAQSLTYSLDAASLALGMTINSSTGAFSWTPTEAQGGFTPSVTITVTDNGTGNLADSETFTITVNDVNVAP
;
A
#
# COMPACT_ATOMS: atom_id res chain seq x y z
N SER A 1 31.56 -6.50 49.28
CA SER A 1 32.13 -7.28 50.43
C SER A 1 31.70 -6.67 51.75
N VAL A 2 31.55 -7.51 52.75
CA VAL A 2 31.19 -7.12 54.10
C VAL A 2 32.32 -7.60 55.02
N THR A 3 32.80 -6.68 55.88
CA THR A 3 33.81 -7.00 56.88
C THR A 3 33.15 -6.98 58.27
N ILE A 4 33.27 -8.06 59.00
CA ILE A 4 32.85 -8.14 60.40
C ILE A 4 34.11 -8.06 61.24
N THR A 5 34.14 -7.13 62.19
CA THR A 5 35.25 -6.95 63.10
C THR A 5 34.76 -7.22 64.55
N VAL A 6 35.48 -8.02 65.29
CA VAL A 6 35.26 -8.18 66.68
C VAL A 6 36.46 -7.57 67.46
N THR A 7 36.15 -6.80 68.48
CA THR A 7 37.17 -6.10 69.26
C THR A 7 36.96 -6.51 70.75
N ASP A 8 38.03 -6.87 71.48
CA ASP A 8 37.96 -7.10 72.90
C ASP A 8 37.94 -5.78 73.70
N ASN A 9 37.67 -5.86 74.99
CA ASN A 9 37.67 -4.69 75.87
C ASN A 9 38.91 -4.72 76.79
N GLY A 10 39.94 -5.53 76.48
CA GLY A 10 41.17 -5.64 77.24
C GLY A 10 42.15 -4.45 76.99
N THR A 11 43.27 -4.49 77.66
CA THR A 11 44.30 -3.48 77.46
C THR A 11 44.87 -3.56 76.08
N GLY A 12 44.62 -2.51 75.24
CA GLY A 12 45.08 -2.42 73.87
C GLY A 12 44.00 -2.63 72.83
N ASN A 13 42.74 -2.99 73.24
CA ASN A 13 41.56 -3.16 72.30
C ASN A 13 41.96 -3.98 71.03
N LEU A 14 42.38 -5.21 71.23
CA LEU A 14 42.76 -6.11 70.14
C LEU A 14 41.52 -6.48 69.34
N PHE A 15 41.69 -6.61 68.04
CA PHE A 15 40.64 -6.95 67.15
C PHE A 15 41.02 -8.06 66.17
N ASP A 16 40.00 -8.78 65.67
CA ASP A 16 40.07 -9.69 64.54
C ASP A 16 38.95 -9.37 63.59
N SER A 17 39.20 -9.57 62.25
CA SER A 17 38.21 -9.25 61.21
C SER A 17 38.20 -10.29 60.12
N GLU A 18 36.99 -10.61 59.69
CA GLU A 18 36.76 -11.49 58.55
C GLU A 18 35.97 -10.72 57.47
N THR A 19 36.39 -10.91 56.23
CA THR A 19 35.75 -10.30 55.08
C THR A 19 35.16 -11.38 54.18
N PHE A 20 33.88 -11.26 53.87
CA PHE A 20 33.18 -12.13 52.93
C PHE A 20 32.43 -11.32 51.88
N THR A 21 32.08 -11.97 50.78
CA THR A 21 31.34 -11.35 49.66
C THR A 21 29.89 -11.84 49.70
N ILE A 22 28.96 -10.89 49.62
CA ILE A 22 27.56 -11.19 49.34
C ILE A 22 27.37 -10.90 47.85
N THR A 23 26.95 -11.90 47.08
CA THR A 23 26.56 -11.77 45.69
C THR A 23 25.03 -11.65 45.65
N VAL A 24 24.54 -10.56 45.10
CA VAL A 24 23.12 -10.39 44.80
C VAL A 24 22.96 -10.74 43.32
N ASN A 25 22.22 -11.78 43.02
CA ASN A 25 21.92 -12.16 41.64
C ASN A 25 20.72 -11.35 41.17
N ASP A 26 20.80 -10.84 39.98
CA ASP A 26 19.69 -10.20 39.31
C ASP A 26 18.65 -11.25 38.87
N VAL A 27 17.38 -10.86 38.91
CA VAL A 27 16.26 -11.67 38.45
C VAL A 27 15.66 -10.95 37.25
N ASN A 28 15.88 -11.52 36.08
CA ASN A 28 15.40 -10.96 34.84
C ASN A 28 13.89 -10.67 34.83
N VAL A 29 13.51 -9.49 34.44
CA VAL A 29 12.14 -8.98 34.26
C VAL A 29 11.87 -8.78 32.78
N ALA A 30 10.65 -9.05 32.34
CA ALA A 30 10.30 -8.82 30.93
C ALA A 30 10.32 -7.32 30.60
N PRO A 31 10.77 -6.94 29.38
CA PRO A 31 10.61 -5.59 28.90
C PRO A 31 9.13 -5.22 28.77
N VAL A 32 8.84 -3.93 28.74
CA VAL A 32 7.48 -3.40 28.54
C VAL A 32 7.47 -2.58 27.25
N LEU A 33 6.75 -3.07 26.24
CA LEU A 33 6.56 -2.39 24.97
C LEU A 33 5.52 -1.27 25.15
N ALA A 34 5.83 -0.07 24.66
CA ALA A 34 4.87 1.02 24.67
C ALA A 34 3.72 0.71 23.70
N ALA A 35 2.50 1.05 24.09
CA ALA A 35 1.30 0.83 23.28
C ALA A 35 1.43 1.47 21.90
N ILE A 36 1.07 0.72 20.85
CA ILE A 36 1.09 1.13 19.45
C ILE A 36 -0.35 1.29 18.99
N GLY A 37 -0.76 2.53 18.70
CA GLY A 37 -2.10 2.81 18.16
C GLY A 37 -2.23 2.33 16.70
N ASN A 38 -3.48 2.12 16.25
CA ASN A 38 -3.77 1.82 14.87
C ASN A 38 -3.24 2.92 13.93
N GLN A 39 -2.77 2.53 12.77
CA GLN A 39 -2.16 3.40 11.76
C GLN A 39 -2.99 3.42 10.48
N SER A 40 -2.70 4.39 9.62
CA SER A 40 -3.23 4.43 8.25
C SER A 40 -2.16 4.95 7.29
N VAL A 41 -2.19 4.49 6.05
CA VAL A 41 -1.28 4.90 4.99
C VAL A 41 -1.98 4.72 3.65
N ASN A 42 -1.69 5.60 2.69
CA ASN A 42 -2.08 5.37 1.30
C ASN A 42 -1.12 4.33 0.69
N GLU A 43 -1.60 3.49 -0.20
CA GLU A 43 -0.71 2.68 -1.04
C GLU A 43 0.26 3.57 -1.80
N GLY A 44 1.43 3.04 -2.17
CA GLY A 44 2.51 3.80 -2.78
C GLY A 44 3.22 4.78 -1.84
N ALA A 45 2.63 5.15 -0.69
CA ALA A 45 3.25 6.02 0.30
C ALA A 45 3.99 5.21 1.37
N THR A 46 5.01 5.81 2.01
CA THR A 46 5.76 5.17 3.09
C THR A 46 5.18 5.51 4.45
N LEU A 47 4.77 4.50 5.22
CA LEU A 47 4.50 4.60 6.65
C LEU A 47 5.79 4.36 7.42
N GLY A 48 6.17 5.30 8.29
CA GLY A 48 7.35 5.15 9.15
C GLY A 48 7.07 5.72 10.53
N PHE A 49 7.44 4.95 11.58
CA PHE A 49 7.42 5.37 12.98
C PHE A 49 8.42 4.55 13.78
N SER A 50 8.63 4.90 15.04
CA SER A 50 9.51 4.12 15.94
C SER A 50 8.69 3.60 17.11
N VAL A 51 8.88 2.33 17.43
CA VAL A 51 8.39 1.71 18.65
C VAL A 51 9.44 1.85 19.75
N SER A 52 9.01 1.88 21.00
CA SER A 52 9.90 1.98 22.16
C SER A 52 9.48 1.01 23.25
N ALA A 53 10.46 0.52 23.98
CA ALA A 53 10.24 -0.32 25.15
C ALA A 53 11.15 0.12 26.30
N THR A 54 10.77 -0.22 27.51
CA THR A 54 11.56 -0.03 28.72
C THR A 54 11.81 -1.37 29.39
N ASP A 55 12.94 -1.47 30.08
CA ASP A 55 13.31 -2.63 30.87
C ASP A 55 13.77 -2.14 32.25
N ALA A 56 13.43 -2.88 33.29
CA ALA A 56 13.72 -2.50 34.70
C ALA A 56 15.02 -3.10 35.21
N ASP A 57 15.68 -3.98 34.47
CA ASP A 57 16.84 -4.71 34.91
C ASP A 57 18.10 -3.86 35.08
N LEU A 58 18.94 -4.22 36.01
CA LEU A 58 20.25 -3.62 36.27
C LEU A 58 21.34 -4.71 36.38
N PRO A 59 22.36 -4.71 35.52
CA PRO A 59 22.59 -3.75 34.41
C PRO A 59 21.57 -3.84 33.31
N ALA A 60 21.32 -2.70 32.62
CA ALA A 60 20.31 -2.62 31.55
C ALA A 60 20.51 -3.70 30.49
N ASN A 61 19.42 -4.39 30.15
CA ASN A 61 19.40 -5.39 29.10
C ASN A 61 19.38 -4.74 27.69
N THR A 62 19.91 -5.48 26.70
CA THR A 62 19.77 -5.10 25.29
C THR A 62 18.43 -5.59 24.78
N LEU A 63 17.62 -4.68 24.22
CA LEU A 63 16.31 -4.98 23.66
C LEU A 63 16.40 -5.21 22.17
N THR A 64 15.68 -6.23 21.68
CA THR A 64 15.62 -6.60 20.26
C THR A 64 14.17 -6.61 19.81
N TYR A 65 13.86 -5.87 18.71
CA TYR A 65 12.54 -5.75 18.13
C TYR A 65 12.38 -6.69 16.93
N SER A 66 11.20 -7.27 16.77
CA SER A 66 10.85 -8.12 15.64
C SER A 66 9.38 -7.97 15.23
N LEU A 67 9.07 -8.37 13.99
CA LEU A 67 7.71 -8.45 13.46
C LEU A 67 7.29 -9.91 13.31
N ASP A 68 5.99 -10.15 13.35
CA ASP A 68 5.41 -11.44 13.00
C ASP A 68 5.65 -11.80 11.52
N ALA A 69 5.53 -13.09 11.19
CA ALA A 69 5.82 -13.60 9.85
C ALA A 69 4.84 -13.07 8.77
N ALA A 70 3.59 -12.79 9.12
CA ALA A 70 2.59 -12.27 8.19
C ALA A 70 2.93 -10.82 7.79
N SER A 71 3.32 -9.99 8.75
CA SER A 71 3.77 -8.62 8.52
C SER A 71 5.03 -8.57 7.63
N LEU A 72 6.00 -9.45 7.89
CA LEU A 72 7.20 -9.58 7.04
C LEU A 72 6.86 -10.00 5.61
N ALA A 73 5.90 -10.91 5.43
CA ALA A 73 5.44 -11.37 4.12
C ALA A 73 4.75 -10.27 3.30
N LEU A 74 4.17 -9.25 3.96
CA LEU A 74 3.61 -8.06 3.31
C LEU A 74 4.67 -7.00 2.97
N GLY A 75 5.95 -7.23 3.31
CA GLY A 75 7.06 -6.31 3.04
C GLY A 75 7.29 -5.27 4.14
N MET A 76 6.68 -5.43 5.31
CA MET A 76 6.96 -4.58 6.47
C MET A 76 8.35 -4.88 7.04
N THR A 77 8.99 -3.87 7.57
CA THR A 77 10.32 -4.00 8.17
C THR A 77 10.38 -3.29 9.53
N ILE A 78 11.22 -3.81 10.41
CA ILE A 78 11.57 -3.16 11.67
C ILE A 78 13.08 -3.25 11.89
N ASN A 79 13.70 -2.17 12.34
CA ASN A 79 15.09 -2.23 12.76
C ASN A 79 15.15 -2.87 14.15
N SER A 80 15.84 -3.99 14.23
CA SER A 80 15.89 -4.81 15.46
C SER A 80 16.52 -4.10 16.67
N SER A 81 17.36 -3.09 16.47
CA SER A 81 18.02 -2.37 17.56
C SER A 81 17.33 -1.07 17.93
N THR A 82 16.70 -0.39 16.96
CA THR A 82 16.13 0.95 17.18
C THR A 82 14.61 0.97 17.25
N GLY A 83 13.93 -0.13 16.87
CA GLY A 83 12.49 -0.19 16.76
C GLY A 83 11.91 0.65 15.61
N ALA A 84 12.73 1.15 14.68
CA ALA A 84 12.25 1.92 13.54
C ALA A 84 11.49 0.98 12.57
N PHE A 85 10.18 1.21 12.45
CA PHE A 85 9.28 0.51 11.55
C PHE A 85 9.19 1.25 10.21
N SER A 86 9.09 0.51 9.11
CA SER A 86 8.85 1.06 7.78
C SER A 86 8.08 0.09 6.90
N TRP A 87 7.11 0.62 6.16
CA TRP A 87 6.36 -0.11 5.14
C TRP A 87 5.86 0.84 4.05
N ALA A 88 5.97 0.43 2.80
CA ALA A 88 5.36 1.08 1.65
C ALA A 88 4.46 0.06 0.95
N PRO A 89 3.14 0.06 1.22
CA PRO A 89 2.23 -0.87 0.58
C PRO A 89 2.18 -0.63 -0.94
N THR A 90 2.07 -1.71 -1.69
CA THR A 90 1.92 -1.67 -3.14
C THR A 90 0.45 -1.46 -3.52
N GLU A 91 0.18 -1.13 -4.80
CA GLU A 91 -1.16 -1.08 -5.41
C GLU A 91 -2.01 -2.31 -5.05
N ALA A 92 -1.45 -3.51 -5.17
CA ALA A 92 -2.14 -4.76 -4.84
C ALA A 92 -2.48 -4.90 -3.33
N GLN A 93 -2.06 -3.98 -2.50
CA GLN A 93 -2.32 -3.95 -1.06
C GLN A 93 -3.29 -2.83 -0.65
N GLY A 94 -3.78 -2.05 -1.61
CA GLY A 94 -4.85 -1.07 -1.43
C GLY A 94 -6.10 -1.72 -0.82
N GLY A 95 -6.76 -1.03 0.09
CA GLY A 95 -7.94 -1.52 0.79
C GLY A 95 -7.68 -2.59 1.87
N LEU A 96 -6.45 -3.09 2.03
CA LEU A 96 -6.12 -4.05 3.09
C LEU A 96 -6.13 -3.40 4.48
N THR A 97 -6.41 -4.23 5.49
CA THR A 97 -6.32 -3.84 6.91
C THR A 97 -5.56 -4.92 7.69
N PRO A 98 -4.25 -5.08 7.45
CA PRO A 98 -3.47 -6.10 8.14
C PRO A 98 -3.37 -5.83 9.64
N SER A 99 -3.38 -6.93 10.41
CA SER A 99 -3.01 -6.94 11.81
C SER A 99 -1.51 -7.18 11.92
N VAL A 100 -0.82 -6.34 12.68
CA VAL A 100 0.65 -6.34 12.83
C VAL A 100 0.98 -6.59 14.30
N THR A 101 1.88 -7.55 14.56
CA THR A 101 2.39 -7.78 15.90
C THR A 101 3.88 -7.43 15.96
N VAL A 102 4.22 -6.51 16.85
CA VAL A 102 5.60 -6.19 17.22
C VAL A 102 5.93 -6.90 18.52
N THR A 103 7.07 -7.55 18.57
CA THR A 103 7.61 -8.19 19.78
C THR A 103 8.93 -7.54 20.14
N VAL A 104 9.13 -7.24 21.43
CA VAL A 104 10.42 -6.86 22.00
C VAL A 104 10.89 -8.00 22.89
N THR A 105 12.18 -8.33 22.83
CA THR A 105 12.82 -9.40 23.61
C THR A 105 14.08 -8.84 24.26
N ASP A 106 14.31 -9.17 25.52
CA ASP A 106 15.55 -8.86 26.22
C ASP A 106 16.65 -9.90 25.93
N ASN A 107 17.87 -9.62 26.39
CA ASN A 107 18.99 -10.56 26.36
C ASN A 107 19.34 -11.09 27.76
N GLY A 108 18.47 -10.92 28.75
CA GLY A 108 18.65 -11.41 30.10
C GLY A 108 18.46 -12.93 30.22
N THR A 109 18.58 -13.43 31.46
CA THR A 109 18.40 -14.87 31.71
C THR A 109 16.97 -15.30 31.41
N GLY A 110 16.81 -16.23 30.44
CA GLY A 110 15.52 -16.76 30.00
C GLY A 110 14.92 -16.02 28.82
N THR A 111 15.52 -14.93 28.34
CA THR A 111 15.06 -14.13 27.17
C THR A 111 13.57 -13.86 27.21
N LEU A 112 13.15 -12.94 28.06
CA LEU A 112 11.74 -12.59 28.22
C LEU A 112 11.29 -11.60 27.13
N ALA A 113 9.99 -11.54 26.89
CA ALA A 113 9.45 -10.73 25.81
C ALA A 113 8.09 -10.11 26.18
N ASP A 114 7.75 -9.03 25.46
CA ASP A 114 6.43 -8.41 25.44
C ASP A 114 6.03 -8.12 24.00
N SER A 115 4.73 -8.01 23.72
CA SER A 115 4.23 -7.80 22.36
C SER A 115 2.97 -6.94 22.33
N GLU A 116 2.87 -6.10 21.29
CA GLU A 116 1.71 -5.28 20.97
C GLU A 116 1.20 -5.62 19.59
N THR A 117 -0.15 -5.63 19.45
CA THR A 117 -0.84 -5.89 18.18
C THR A 117 -1.72 -4.69 17.83
N PHE A 118 -1.57 -4.19 16.62
CA PHE A 118 -2.34 -3.06 16.09
C PHE A 118 -2.73 -3.33 14.63
N THR A 119 -3.58 -2.49 14.06
CA THR A 119 -3.98 -2.58 12.64
C THR A 119 -3.41 -1.43 11.83
N ILE A 120 -3.10 -1.69 10.56
CA ILE A 120 -2.77 -0.64 9.59
C ILE A 120 -3.85 -0.68 8.50
N THR A 121 -4.57 0.46 8.30
CA THR A 121 -5.50 0.60 7.18
C THR A 121 -4.76 1.17 5.98
N VAL A 122 -4.74 0.44 4.87
CA VAL A 122 -4.20 0.92 3.60
C VAL A 122 -5.36 1.55 2.82
N ALA A 123 -5.25 2.86 2.56
CA ALA A 123 -6.22 3.54 1.72
C ALA A 123 -5.83 3.36 0.25
N ASP A 124 -6.81 2.98 -0.57
CA ASP A 124 -6.73 2.91 -2.01
C ASP A 124 -6.56 4.31 -2.62
N VAL A 125 -5.73 4.45 -3.63
CA VAL A 125 -5.46 5.71 -4.35
C VAL A 125 -5.85 5.51 -5.80
N ASN A 126 -7.01 6.02 -6.19
CA ASN A 126 -7.54 5.89 -7.54
C ASN A 126 -6.54 6.36 -8.62
N VAL A 127 -6.30 5.52 -9.62
CA VAL A 127 -5.47 5.75 -10.80
C VAL A 127 -6.39 5.81 -12.02
N ALA A 128 -6.07 6.64 -13.02
CA ALA A 128 -6.89 6.71 -14.23
C ALA A 128 -6.76 5.41 -15.05
N PRO A 129 -7.85 4.96 -15.70
CA PRO A 129 -7.78 3.86 -16.66
C PRO A 129 -6.90 4.24 -17.85
N VAL A 130 -6.39 3.26 -18.56
CA VAL A 130 -5.59 3.43 -19.77
C VAL A 130 -6.37 2.87 -20.96
N LEU A 131 -6.82 3.76 -21.87
CA LEU A 131 -7.49 3.38 -23.11
C LEU A 131 -6.45 2.90 -24.12
N ALA A 132 -6.66 1.73 -24.69
CA ALA A 132 -5.78 1.23 -25.75
C ALA A 132 -5.86 2.12 -26.98
N ALA A 133 -4.72 2.39 -27.61
CA ALA A 133 -4.62 3.23 -28.79
C ALA A 133 -5.55 2.76 -29.92
N ILE A 134 -6.31 3.68 -30.47
CA ILE A 134 -7.24 3.45 -31.59
C ILE A 134 -6.67 4.13 -32.82
N GLY A 135 -6.19 3.34 -33.77
CA GLY A 135 -5.69 3.87 -35.05
C GLY A 135 -6.79 4.46 -35.90
N ASN A 136 -6.40 5.33 -36.88
CA ASN A 136 -7.33 5.85 -37.85
C ASN A 136 -8.06 4.74 -38.62
N GLN A 137 -9.34 4.95 -38.92
CA GLN A 137 -10.23 4.01 -39.56
C GLN A 137 -10.66 4.49 -40.94
N SER A 138 -11.22 3.60 -41.75
CA SER A 138 -11.89 3.94 -42.99
C SER A 138 -13.13 3.07 -43.20
N VAL A 139 -14.15 3.62 -43.83
CA VAL A 139 -15.39 2.91 -44.11
C VAL A 139 -16.02 3.52 -45.38
N ASN A 140 -16.70 2.70 -46.18
CA ASN A 140 -17.52 3.20 -47.26
C ASN A 140 -18.86 3.71 -46.69
N GLU A 141 -19.41 4.78 -47.25
CA GLU A 141 -20.78 5.18 -46.92
C GLU A 141 -21.76 4.03 -47.17
N GLY A 142 -22.83 3.95 -46.39
CA GLY A 142 -23.77 2.86 -46.42
C GLY A 142 -23.27 1.53 -45.78
N SER A 143 -21.98 1.41 -45.49
CA SER A 143 -21.39 0.24 -44.84
C SER A 143 -21.18 0.50 -43.34
N THR A 144 -21.27 -0.55 -42.49
CA THR A 144 -21.07 -0.44 -41.05
C THR A 144 -19.62 -0.60 -40.68
N LEU A 145 -19.05 0.39 -40.00
CA LEU A 145 -17.80 0.28 -39.25
C LEU A 145 -18.11 -0.17 -37.83
N SER A 146 -17.44 -1.22 -37.36
CA SER A 146 -17.54 -1.67 -35.97
C SER A 146 -16.21 -2.16 -35.45
N PHE A 147 -15.92 -1.85 -34.19
CA PHE A 147 -14.77 -2.34 -33.41
C PHE A 147 -15.10 -2.22 -31.93
N THR A 148 -14.23 -2.72 -31.06
CA THR A 148 -14.38 -2.60 -29.62
C THR A 148 -13.18 -1.81 -29.07
N ALA A 149 -13.46 -0.69 -28.41
CA ALA A 149 -12.48 0.02 -27.60
C ALA A 149 -12.22 -0.80 -26.34
N SER A 150 -10.97 -0.93 -25.94
CA SER A 150 -10.57 -1.66 -24.74
C SER A 150 -9.71 -0.77 -23.85
N ALA A 151 -9.91 -0.91 -22.53
CA ALA A 151 -9.11 -0.20 -21.55
C ALA A 151 -8.70 -1.15 -20.42
N THR A 152 -7.63 -0.80 -19.72
CA THR A 152 -7.19 -1.46 -18.50
C THR A 152 -7.15 -0.45 -17.37
N ASP A 153 -7.38 -0.93 -16.16
CA ASP A 153 -7.27 -0.16 -14.94
C ASP A 153 -6.38 -0.94 -13.96
N ALA A 154 -5.54 -0.23 -13.21
CA ALA A 154 -4.60 -0.84 -12.28
C ALA A 154 -5.19 -1.04 -10.89
N ASP A 155 -6.29 -0.35 -10.58
CA ASP A 155 -6.84 -0.27 -9.23
C ASP A 155 -7.38 -1.61 -8.72
N LEU A 156 -7.21 -1.82 -7.44
CA LEU A 156 -7.74 -2.97 -6.71
C LEU A 156 -8.49 -2.49 -5.45
N PRO A 157 -9.78 -2.90 -5.27
CA PRO A 157 -10.54 -3.85 -6.10
C PRO A 157 -10.87 -3.30 -7.49
N ALA A 158 -10.93 -4.20 -8.48
CA ALA A 158 -11.19 -3.84 -9.87
C ALA A 158 -12.40 -2.91 -10.03
N GLN A 159 -12.21 -1.82 -10.76
CA GLN A 159 -13.22 -0.81 -10.97
C GLN A 159 -14.06 -1.07 -12.24
N SER A 160 -15.24 -0.43 -12.30
CA SER A 160 -16.10 -0.48 -13.47
C SER A 160 -15.73 0.64 -14.42
N LEU A 161 -15.45 0.30 -15.67
CA LEU A 161 -15.12 1.26 -16.72
C LEU A 161 -16.35 1.62 -17.55
N THR A 162 -16.50 2.91 -17.87
CA THR A 162 -17.60 3.44 -18.67
C THR A 162 -17.06 4.16 -19.89
N TYR A 163 -17.50 3.75 -21.09
CA TYR A 163 -17.08 4.32 -22.36
C TYR A 163 -18.10 5.35 -22.88
N SER A 164 -17.62 6.43 -23.48
CA SER A 164 -18.44 7.48 -24.08
C SER A 164 -17.81 8.03 -25.36
N LEU A 165 -18.64 8.66 -26.19
CA LEU A 165 -18.24 9.41 -27.37
C LEU A 165 -18.38 10.91 -27.12
N ASP A 166 -17.59 11.71 -27.81
CA ASP A 166 -17.79 13.16 -27.88
C ASP A 166 -19.12 13.54 -28.55
N ALA A 167 -19.61 14.74 -28.25
CA ALA A 167 -20.92 15.22 -28.78
C ALA A 167 -20.97 15.33 -30.29
N ALA A 168 -19.86 15.64 -30.97
CA ALA A 168 -19.80 15.74 -32.40
C ALA A 168 -19.96 14.39 -33.09
N SER A 169 -19.30 13.36 -32.53
CA SER A 169 -19.43 11.97 -32.98
C SER A 169 -20.85 11.44 -32.82
N LEU A 170 -21.49 11.71 -31.69
CA LEU A 170 -22.89 11.36 -31.42
C LEU A 170 -23.83 12.06 -32.45
N ALA A 171 -23.59 13.34 -32.74
CA ALA A 171 -24.39 14.08 -33.70
C ALA A 171 -24.28 13.53 -35.15
N LEU A 172 -23.19 12.85 -35.50
CA LEU A 172 -23.02 12.15 -36.79
C LEU A 172 -23.66 10.75 -36.80
N GLY A 173 -24.29 10.31 -35.72
CA GLY A 173 -24.96 9.02 -35.62
C GLY A 173 -24.06 7.87 -35.17
N MET A 174 -22.85 8.15 -34.66
CA MET A 174 -21.98 7.15 -34.05
C MET A 174 -22.51 6.71 -32.70
N THR A 175 -22.29 5.45 -32.35
CA THR A 175 -22.72 4.86 -31.08
C THR A 175 -21.59 4.09 -30.43
N ILE A 176 -21.57 4.06 -29.10
CA ILE A 176 -20.72 3.20 -28.32
C ILE A 176 -21.52 2.57 -27.17
N ASN A 177 -21.29 1.30 -26.93
CA ASN A 177 -21.86 0.66 -25.74
C ASN A 177 -21.02 1.07 -24.53
N SER A 178 -21.66 1.69 -23.55
CA SER A 178 -20.98 2.27 -22.39
C SER A 178 -20.28 1.25 -21.50
N SER A 179 -20.72 0.00 -21.50
CA SER A 179 -20.13 -1.05 -20.64
C SER A 179 -19.10 -1.91 -21.36
N THR A 180 -19.23 -2.08 -22.69
CA THR A 180 -18.40 -3.01 -23.45
C THR A 180 -17.41 -2.32 -24.40
N GLY A 181 -17.53 -0.99 -24.61
CA GLY A 181 -16.73 -0.26 -25.58
C GLY A 181 -17.03 -0.60 -27.04
N ALA A 182 -18.10 -1.36 -27.31
CA ALA A 182 -18.47 -1.71 -28.68
C ALA A 182 -18.96 -0.47 -29.44
N PHE A 183 -18.15 -0.03 -30.42
CA PHE A 183 -18.42 1.10 -31.32
C PHE A 183 -19.14 0.61 -32.59
N SER A 184 -20.08 1.42 -33.09
CA SER A 184 -20.74 1.17 -34.37
C SER A 184 -21.15 2.47 -35.02
N TRP A 185 -20.95 2.55 -36.33
CA TRP A 185 -21.39 3.65 -37.19
C TRP A 185 -21.63 3.20 -38.63
N THR A 186 -22.72 3.66 -39.23
CA THR A 186 -23.02 3.47 -40.66
C THR A 186 -23.21 4.87 -41.27
N PRO A 187 -22.17 5.44 -41.90
CA PRO A 187 -22.30 6.76 -42.51
C PRO A 187 -23.34 6.74 -43.64
N THR A 188 -24.08 7.83 -43.76
CA THR A 188 -25.06 8.03 -44.81
C THR A 188 -24.36 8.49 -46.10
N GLU A 189 -25.02 8.41 -47.25
CA GLU A 189 -24.62 8.98 -48.55
C GLU A 189 -24.13 10.42 -48.44
N ALA A 190 -24.84 11.27 -47.68
CA ALA A 190 -24.49 12.68 -47.49
C ALA A 190 -23.19 12.87 -46.64
N GLN A 191 -22.64 11.81 -46.09
CA GLN A 191 -21.40 11.81 -45.32
C GLN A 191 -20.21 11.25 -46.13
N GLY A 192 -20.42 10.84 -47.36
CA GLY A 192 -19.34 10.45 -48.29
C GLY A 192 -18.31 11.57 -48.44
N GLY A 193 -17.02 11.22 -48.39
CA GLY A 193 -15.90 12.16 -48.42
C GLY A 193 -15.59 12.87 -47.09
N PHE A 194 -16.35 12.67 -46.02
CA PHE A 194 -16.06 13.22 -44.69
C PHE A 194 -14.87 12.53 -44.05
N THR A 195 -14.18 13.28 -43.18
CA THR A 195 -13.09 12.75 -42.34
C THR A 195 -13.26 13.28 -40.92
N PRO A 196 -14.31 12.84 -40.20
CA PRO A 196 -14.53 13.29 -38.83
C PRO A 196 -13.42 12.84 -37.89
N SER A 197 -13.11 13.71 -36.93
CA SER A 197 -12.33 13.38 -35.74
C SER A 197 -13.27 12.83 -34.69
N VAL A 198 -12.93 11.72 -34.10
CA VAL A 198 -13.72 10.98 -33.08
C VAL A 198 -12.91 10.87 -31.83
N THR A 199 -13.52 11.22 -30.67
CA THR A 199 -12.92 11.01 -29.39
C THR A 199 -13.74 10.00 -28.59
N ILE A 200 -13.09 8.93 -28.15
CA ILE A 200 -13.62 7.97 -27.19
C ILE A 200 -12.97 8.27 -25.84
N THR A 201 -13.80 8.37 -24.80
CA THR A 201 -13.34 8.53 -23.41
C THR A 201 -13.76 7.31 -22.62
N VAL A 202 -12.86 6.80 -21.78
CA VAL A 202 -13.14 5.80 -20.74
C VAL A 202 -13.01 6.48 -19.39
N THR A 203 -13.93 6.19 -18.48
CA THR A 203 -13.96 6.75 -17.12
C THR A 203 -14.15 5.61 -16.13
N ASP A 204 -13.38 5.61 -15.03
CA ASP A 204 -13.54 4.70 -13.90
C ASP A 204 -14.74 5.12 -13.01
N ASN A 205 -15.04 4.31 -12.01
CA ASN A 205 -15.99 4.64 -10.95
C ASN A 205 -15.31 4.82 -9.58
N GLY A 206 -14.00 5.00 -9.57
CA GLY A 206 -13.21 5.27 -8.36
C GLY A 206 -13.35 6.70 -7.85
N THR A 207 -12.59 7.02 -6.83
CA THR A 207 -12.61 8.36 -6.24
C THR A 207 -12.15 9.41 -7.25
N GLY A 208 -13.03 10.33 -7.59
CA GLY A 208 -12.77 11.42 -8.55
C GLY A 208 -13.18 11.09 -9.98
N ASN A 209 -13.60 9.86 -10.31
CA ASN A 209 -13.99 9.43 -11.66
C ASN A 209 -12.93 9.83 -12.68
N LEU A 210 -11.75 9.27 -12.56
CA LEU A 210 -10.64 9.59 -13.47
C LEU A 210 -10.91 9.02 -14.87
N ALA A 211 -10.29 9.62 -15.88
CA ALA A 211 -10.59 9.26 -17.26
C ALA A 211 -9.34 9.34 -18.14
N ASP A 212 -9.37 8.56 -19.23
CA ASP A 212 -8.44 8.64 -20.35
C ASP A 212 -9.21 8.71 -21.66
N SER A 213 -8.59 9.27 -22.72
CA SER A 213 -9.26 9.44 -24.01
C SER A 213 -8.31 9.29 -25.18
N GLU A 214 -8.81 8.69 -26.25
CA GLU A 214 -8.14 8.56 -27.54
C GLU A 214 -8.90 9.30 -28.63
N THR A 215 -8.17 10.01 -29.47
CA THR A 215 -8.72 10.74 -30.62
C THR A 215 -8.11 10.21 -31.92
N PHE A 216 -8.97 9.81 -32.84
CA PHE A 216 -8.61 9.27 -34.15
C PHE A 216 -9.51 9.82 -35.24
N THR A 217 -9.19 9.57 -36.50
CA THR A 217 -10.02 9.98 -37.65
C THR A 217 -10.67 8.78 -38.30
N ILE A 218 -11.86 8.98 -38.86
CA ILE A 218 -12.54 8.02 -39.74
C ILE A 218 -12.69 8.63 -41.10
N THR A 219 -12.05 8.03 -42.14
CA THR A 219 -12.25 8.44 -43.53
C THR A 219 -13.47 7.73 -44.09
N VAL A 220 -14.49 8.47 -44.51
CA VAL A 220 -15.65 7.94 -45.24
C VAL A 220 -15.36 7.99 -46.74
N ASN A 221 -15.25 6.84 -47.36
CA ASN A 221 -15.07 6.74 -48.81
C ASN A 221 -16.43 6.96 -49.47
N ASP A 222 -16.45 7.86 -50.43
CA ASP A 222 -17.59 8.06 -51.32
C ASP A 222 -17.72 6.86 -52.27
N VAL A 223 -18.92 6.34 -52.44
CA VAL A 223 -19.24 5.22 -53.33
C VAL A 223 -20.16 5.69 -54.42
N ASN A 224 -19.62 5.75 -55.61
CA ASN A 224 -20.40 6.23 -56.78
C ASN A 224 -21.66 5.38 -56.98
N VAL A 225 -22.83 6.00 -56.96
CA VAL A 225 -24.12 5.38 -57.23
C VAL A 225 -24.54 5.66 -58.66
N ALA A 226 -24.98 4.62 -59.36
CA ALA A 226 -25.49 4.79 -60.72
C ALA A 226 -26.74 5.69 -60.75
N PRO A 227 -26.88 6.56 -61.74
CA PRO A 227 -28.02 7.49 -61.88
C PRO A 227 -29.35 6.78 -62.13
#